data_76cc9a3d75877413b6751002365ece09
#
_entry.id   76cc9a3d75877413b6751002365ece09
#
_cell.length_a   1.000
_cell.length_b   1.000
_cell.length_c   1.000
_cell.angle_alpha   90.00
_cell.angle_beta   90.00
_cell.angle_gamma   90.00
#
_symmetry.space_group_name_H-M   'P 1'
#
loop_
_entity.id
_entity.type
_entity.pdbx_description
1 polymer ?
#
loop_
_entity_poly.entity_id
_entity_poly.type
_entity_poly.pdbx_seq_one_letter_code
_entity_poly.pdbx_strand_id
1 'polypeptide(L)'
;MNSYDKVIAWLLDGDPAIRWQTRRDLLSADEAEWQHERGNVATEGWGARLLALQDDAGTWAKGLYSPKWISTTYTMMLLRRMGLP
;
A
#
# COMPACT_ATOMS: atom_id res chain seq x y z
N MET A 1 -10.97 26.92 1.82
CA MET A 1 -10.23 25.76 1.31
C MET A 1 -10.55 25.57 -0.15
N ASN A 2 -9.57 25.50 -1.04
CA ASN A 2 -9.79 25.30 -2.47
C ASN A 2 -9.96 23.81 -2.79
N SER A 3 -10.29 23.49 -4.05
CA SER A 3 -10.53 22.11 -4.47
C SER A 3 -9.29 21.22 -4.32
N TYR A 4 -8.10 21.78 -4.53
CA TYR A 4 -6.84 21.05 -4.36
C TYR A 4 -6.66 20.61 -2.91
N ASP A 5 -6.90 21.51 -1.95
CA ASP A 5 -6.77 21.19 -0.53
C ASP A 5 -7.74 20.09 -0.09
N LYS A 6 -8.96 20.11 -0.65
CA LYS A 6 -9.96 19.07 -0.37
C LYS A 6 -9.51 17.70 -0.89
N VAL A 7 -8.94 17.66 -2.09
CA VAL A 7 -8.42 16.41 -2.68
C VAL A 7 -7.27 15.87 -1.84
N ILE A 8 -6.33 16.72 -1.43
CA ILE A 8 -5.21 16.31 -0.58
C ILE A 8 -5.72 15.76 0.75
N ALA A 9 -6.66 16.44 1.39
CA ALA A 9 -7.24 15.98 2.66
C ALA A 9 -7.89 14.60 2.50
N TRP A 10 -8.60 14.39 1.40
CA TRP A 10 -9.23 13.12 1.10
C TRP A 10 -8.20 11.99 0.90
N LEU A 11 -7.12 12.27 0.16
CA LEU A 11 -6.04 11.30 -0.05
C LEU A 11 -5.36 10.91 1.26
N LEU A 12 -5.11 11.89 2.14
CA LEU A 12 -4.48 11.64 3.44
C LEU A 12 -5.38 10.89 4.41
N ASP A 13 -6.67 10.86 4.16
CA ASP A 13 -7.63 10.10 4.94
C ASP A 13 -7.76 8.65 4.46
N GLY A 14 -7.03 8.28 3.42
CA GLY A 14 -7.12 6.97 2.79
C GLY A 14 -6.18 5.93 3.38
N ASP A 15 -5.96 4.87 2.60
CA ASP A 15 -5.07 3.78 2.96
C ASP A 15 -3.61 4.25 3.07
N PRO A 16 -2.77 3.62 3.93
CA PRO A 16 -1.34 3.96 4.01
C PRO A 16 -0.62 3.96 2.66
N ALA A 17 -1.00 3.08 1.74
CA ALA A 17 -0.42 3.03 0.39
C ALA A 17 -0.64 4.33 -0.39
N ILE A 18 -1.77 4.99 -0.15
CA ILE A 18 -2.10 6.29 -0.76
C ILE A 18 -1.47 7.43 0.03
N ARG A 19 -1.49 7.34 1.36
CA ARG A 19 -0.99 8.41 2.23
C ARG A 19 0.49 8.69 2.01
N TRP A 20 1.35 7.65 1.97
CA TRP A 20 2.79 7.87 1.82
C TRP A 20 3.14 8.44 0.45
N GLN A 21 2.45 8.00 -0.60
CA GLN A 21 2.69 8.50 -1.95
C GLN A 21 2.23 9.96 -2.09
N THR A 22 1.12 10.32 -1.45
CA THR A 22 0.62 11.70 -1.42
C THR A 22 1.64 12.61 -0.74
N ARG A 23 2.20 12.18 0.39
CA ARG A 23 3.21 12.97 1.11
C ARG A 23 4.48 13.15 0.29
N ARG A 24 4.93 12.10 -0.37
CA ARG A 24 6.14 12.18 -1.19
C ARG A 24 5.95 13.02 -2.45
N ASP A 25 4.87 12.78 -3.20
CA ASP A 25 4.73 13.29 -4.55
C ASP A 25 3.97 14.60 -4.64
N LEU A 26 2.99 14.83 -3.78
CA LEU A 26 2.14 16.01 -3.83
C LEU A 26 2.47 17.05 -2.76
N LEU A 27 2.92 16.63 -1.59
CA LEU A 27 3.23 17.52 -0.47
C LEU A 27 4.72 17.78 -0.31
N SER A 28 5.57 17.07 -1.05
CA SER A 28 7.03 17.21 -0.94
C SER A 28 7.53 17.06 0.50
N ALA A 29 6.88 16.17 1.26
CA ALA A 29 7.28 15.90 2.64
C ALA A 29 8.71 15.36 2.67
N ASP A 30 9.42 15.56 3.79
CA ASP A 30 10.77 15.02 3.91
C ASP A 30 10.73 13.47 3.94
N GLU A 31 11.89 12.88 3.65
CA GLU A 31 11.99 11.43 3.49
C GLU A 31 11.60 10.69 4.78
N ALA A 32 11.98 11.19 5.94
CA ALA A 32 11.63 10.56 7.21
C ALA A 32 10.12 10.48 7.40
N GLU A 33 9.41 11.53 7.02
CA GLU A 33 7.95 11.60 7.16
C GLU A 33 7.26 10.60 6.24
N TRP A 34 7.56 10.60 4.94
CA TRP A 34 6.86 9.68 4.03
C TRP A 34 7.34 8.24 4.20
N GLN A 35 8.58 8.00 4.63
CA GLN A 35 9.04 6.65 4.96
C GLN A 35 8.33 6.09 6.19
N HIS A 36 8.06 6.92 7.19
CA HIS A 36 7.27 6.52 8.35
C HIS A 36 5.87 6.05 7.92
N GLU A 37 5.21 6.82 7.05
CA GLU A 37 3.88 6.49 6.56
C GLU A 37 3.93 5.22 5.68
N ARG A 38 4.98 5.06 4.87
CA ARG A 38 5.20 3.85 4.06
C ARG A 38 5.30 2.60 4.94
N GLY A 39 5.92 2.72 6.11
CA GLY A 39 6.02 1.62 7.07
C GLY A 39 4.67 1.08 7.51
N ASN A 40 3.63 1.91 7.50
CA ASN A 40 2.28 1.51 7.89
C ASN A 40 1.60 0.60 6.87
N VAL A 41 2.12 0.49 5.64
CA VAL A 41 1.54 -0.39 4.61
C VAL A 41 1.48 -1.84 5.08
N ALA A 42 2.47 -2.30 5.83
CA ALA A 42 2.54 -3.67 6.32
C ALA A 42 1.61 -3.94 7.51
N THR A 43 1.22 -2.91 8.26
CA THR A 43 0.51 -3.05 9.54
C THR A 43 -0.91 -2.52 9.53
N GLU A 44 -1.28 -1.70 8.55
CA GLU A 44 -2.60 -1.09 8.47
C GLU A 44 -3.17 -1.18 7.05
N GLY A 45 -4.48 -1.26 6.96
CA GLY A 45 -5.19 -1.15 5.69
C GLY A 45 -5.03 -2.35 4.77
N TRP A 46 -5.03 -2.07 3.48
CA TRP A 46 -5.08 -3.11 2.44
C TRP A 46 -3.82 -3.97 2.38
N GLY A 47 -2.65 -3.37 2.55
CA GLY A 47 -1.39 -4.12 2.58
C GLY A 47 -1.37 -5.14 3.70
N ALA A 48 -1.78 -4.72 4.90
CA ALA A 48 -1.88 -5.61 6.05
C ALA A 48 -2.88 -6.75 5.82
N ARG A 49 -4.02 -6.45 5.18
CA ARG A 49 -5.02 -7.46 4.85
C ARG A 49 -4.49 -8.50 3.88
N LEU A 50 -3.76 -8.06 2.85
CA LEU A 50 -3.15 -8.98 1.89
C LEU A 50 -2.10 -9.86 2.56
N LEU A 51 -1.26 -9.30 3.43
CA LEU A 51 -0.27 -10.09 4.17
C LEU A 51 -0.94 -11.12 5.08
N ALA A 52 -2.07 -10.77 5.69
CA ALA A 52 -2.82 -11.69 6.55
C ALA A 52 -3.41 -12.88 5.79
N LEU A 53 -3.61 -12.76 4.48
CA LEU A 53 -4.11 -13.83 3.63
C LEU A 53 -3.01 -14.74 3.09
N GLN A 54 -1.75 -14.44 3.38
CA GLN A 54 -0.62 -15.24 2.92
C GLN A 54 -0.64 -16.63 3.55
N ASP A 55 -0.40 -17.66 2.74
CA ASP A 55 -0.29 -19.05 3.22
C ASP A 55 1.00 -19.24 4.03
N ASP A 56 1.08 -20.35 4.79
CA ASP A 56 2.26 -20.70 5.56
C ASP A 56 3.52 -20.85 4.70
N ALA A 57 3.34 -21.23 3.44
CA ALA A 57 4.46 -21.33 2.48
C ALA A 57 4.86 -19.98 1.87
N GLY A 58 4.23 -18.89 2.29
CA GLY A 58 4.51 -17.56 1.77
C GLY A 58 3.76 -17.23 0.48
N THR A 59 2.80 -18.08 0.07
CA THR A 59 2.04 -17.89 -1.17
C THR A 59 0.63 -17.38 -0.89
N TRP A 60 -0.06 -16.92 -1.96
CA TRP A 60 -1.47 -16.56 -1.92
C TRP A 60 -2.24 -17.54 -2.81
N ALA A 61 -3.42 -17.96 -2.33
CA ALA A 61 -4.26 -18.92 -3.01
C ALA A 61 -3.51 -20.19 -3.41
N LYS A 62 -2.46 -20.52 -2.68
CA LYS A 62 -1.62 -21.71 -2.85
C LYS A 62 -1.00 -21.86 -4.24
N GLY A 63 -0.76 -20.72 -4.92
CA GLY A 63 -0.19 -20.76 -6.25
C GLY A 63 0.65 -19.55 -6.59
N LEU A 64 1.47 -19.68 -7.66
CA LEU A 64 2.30 -18.59 -8.14
C LEU A 64 1.59 -17.74 -9.19
N TYR A 65 0.84 -18.38 -10.10
CA TYR A 65 0.16 -17.69 -11.20
C TYR A 65 -1.33 -17.99 -11.30
N SER A 66 -1.82 -19.05 -10.68
CA SER A 66 -3.21 -19.47 -10.77
C SER A 66 -3.83 -19.67 -9.39
N PRO A 67 -5.01 -19.09 -9.10
CA PRO A 67 -5.79 -18.20 -9.97
C PRO A 67 -5.07 -16.86 -10.20
N LYS A 68 -5.22 -16.33 -11.40
CA LYS A 68 -4.41 -15.23 -11.90
C LYS A 68 -4.41 -13.98 -10.99
N TRP A 69 -5.58 -13.56 -10.55
CA TRP A 69 -5.71 -12.28 -9.82
C TRP A 69 -5.42 -12.36 -8.32
N ILE A 70 -5.38 -13.59 -7.76
CA ILE A 70 -5.14 -13.77 -6.33
C ILE A 70 -3.92 -14.63 -6.04
N SER A 71 -3.16 -15.02 -7.09
CA SER A 71 -1.95 -15.80 -6.92
C SER A 71 -0.82 -15.00 -6.29
N THR A 72 0.19 -15.71 -5.81
CA THR A 72 1.36 -15.12 -5.14
C THR A 72 2.03 -14.03 -5.98
N THR A 73 2.29 -14.29 -7.27
CA THR A 73 2.99 -13.35 -8.13
C THR A 73 2.23 -12.03 -8.28
N TYR A 74 0.94 -12.10 -8.57
CA TYR A 74 0.14 -10.89 -8.75
C TYR A 74 -0.06 -10.13 -7.44
N THR A 75 -0.22 -10.84 -6.33
CA THR A 75 -0.35 -10.22 -5.00
C THR A 75 0.95 -9.51 -4.61
N MET A 76 2.11 -10.14 -4.85
CA MET A 76 3.40 -9.50 -4.56
C MET A 76 3.62 -8.26 -5.42
N MET A 77 3.22 -8.28 -6.68
CA MET A 77 3.30 -7.11 -7.55
C MET A 77 2.44 -5.96 -7.02
N LEU A 78 1.24 -6.26 -6.55
CA LEU A 78 0.35 -5.27 -5.96
C LEU A 78 0.95 -4.66 -4.69
N LEU A 79 1.46 -5.49 -3.79
CA LEU A 79 2.11 -5.03 -2.56
C LEU A 79 3.31 -4.12 -2.85
N ARG A 80 4.09 -4.45 -3.87
CA ARG A 80 5.20 -3.61 -4.31
C ARG A 80 4.73 -2.23 -4.74
N ARG A 81 3.63 -2.16 -5.50
CA ARG A 81 3.05 -0.88 -5.94
C ARG A 81 2.49 -0.08 -4.78
N MET A 82 1.97 -0.75 -3.75
CA MET A 82 1.51 -0.08 -2.53
C MET A 82 2.66 0.51 -1.72
N GLY A 83 3.90 0.08 -2.02
CA GLY A 83 5.07 0.57 -1.32
C GLY A 83 5.45 -0.24 -0.10
N LEU A 84 5.08 -1.52 -0.05
CA LEU A 84 5.47 -2.39 1.05
C LEU A 84 7.00 -2.34 1.23
N PRO A 85 7.46 -1.99 2.43
CA PRO A 85 8.92 -1.94 2.69
C PRO A 85 9.59 -3.30 2.57
#